data_34e2fc628cccb2ed3118475f7c12bc42
#
_entry.id   34e2fc628cccb2ed3118475f7c12bc42
#
_cell.length_a   1.000
_cell.length_b   1.000
_cell.length_c   1.000
_cell.angle_alpha   90.00
_cell.angle_beta   90.00
_cell.angle_gamma   90.00
#
_symmetry.space_group_name_H-M   'P 1'
#
loop_
_entity.id
_entity.type
_entity.pdbx_description
1 polymer ?
#
loop_
_entity_poly.entity_id
_entity_poly.type
_entity_poly.pdbx_seq_one_letter_code
_entity_poly.pdbx_strand_id
1 'polypeptide(L)'
;IDHIVMKFRMVKFARIPSYNQLFSGDPVWATLEVAGLGMDGRSMVTKTDFRFLHTLENMGPSPEPNLTVLYSPALPEGFKKYAAKISVKTSSIQYENDEVMRPVWGDDYSICCCVSATQTGKEMQFFGARANLAKCLTYAISGGIDYKTREQCGPAYRPIEGDIVTYEEFMPKFIDMMEWLADIYVNTLNLIHYMHDKYFYEAAELALIDT
;
A
#
# COMPACT_ATOMS: atom_id res chain seq x y z
N ILE A 1 10.75 -21.38 9.70
CA ILE A 1 10.44 -20.13 9.02
C ILE A 1 9.84 -20.43 7.65
N ASP A 2 10.44 -21.25 6.83
CA ASP A 2 9.91 -21.63 5.51
C ASP A 2 8.45 -22.12 5.60
N HIS A 3 8.12 -22.95 6.61
CA HIS A 3 6.74 -23.40 6.83
C HIS A 3 5.78 -22.28 7.23
N ILE A 4 6.26 -21.27 7.96
CA ILE A 4 5.46 -20.10 8.31
C ILE A 4 5.15 -19.28 7.05
N VAL A 5 6.18 -18.98 6.27
CA VAL A 5 6.04 -18.23 5.00
C VAL A 5 5.16 -19.00 4.02
N MET A 6 5.32 -20.34 3.95
CA MET A 6 4.45 -21.18 3.12
C MET A 6 2.97 -21.07 3.52
N LYS A 7 2.68 -21.03 4.83
CA LYS A 7 1.29 -20.83 5.29
C LYS A 7 0.71 -19.50 4.82
N PHE A 8 1.46 -18.40 4.90
CA PHE A 8 1.02 -17.12 4.35
C PHE A 8 0.74 -17.20 2.85
N ARG A 9 1.59 -17.88 2.09
CA ARG A 9 1.36 -18.09 0.64
C ARG A 9 0.14 -18.94 0.32
N MET A 10 -0.26 -19.82 1.23
CA MET A 10 -1.44 -20.68 1.09
C MET A 10 -2.73 -20.03 1.54
N VAL A 11 -2.66 -19.01 2.40
CA VAL A 11 -3.85 -18.32 2.90
C VAL A 11 -4.55 -17.60 1.76
N LYS A 12 -5.86 -17.83 1.64
CA LYS A 12 -6.75 -17.15 0.70
C LYS A 12 -7.92 -16.58 1.46
N PHE A 13 -8.40 -15.43 1.01
CA PHE A 13 -9.61 -14.88 1.60
C PHE A 13 -10.78 -15.82 1.38
N ALA A 14 -11.58 -16.04 2.42
CA ALA A 14 -12.92 -16.63 2.28
C ALA A 14 -13.82 -15.60 1.61
N ARG A 15 -14.07 -15.75 0.30
CA ARG A 15 -14.72 -14.74 -0.51
C ARG A 15 -16.08 -15.20 -0.98
N ILE A 16 -17.01 -14.28 -0.96
CA ILE A 16 -18.26 -14.44 -1.71
C ILE A 16 -17.99 -14.38 -3.22
N PRO A 17 -18.82 -15.03 -4.06
CA PRO A 17 -18.56 -15.11 -5.51
C PRO A 17 -18.33 -13.76 -6.20
N SER A 18 -19.12 -12.73 -5.88
CA SER A 18 -18.97 -11.40 -6.45
C SER A 18 -17.63 -10.73 -6.08
N TYR A 19 -17.16 -10.94 -4.86
CA TYR A 19 -15.86 -10.44 -4.43
C TYR A 19 -14.72 -11.17 -5.13
N ASN A 20 -14.84 -12.49 -5.29
CA ASN A 20 -13.86 -13.28 -6.02
C ASN A 20 -13.71 -12.85 -7.48
N GLN A 21 -14.80 -12.43 -8.11
CA GLN A 21 -14.77 -11.95 -9.49
C GLN A 21 -13.91 -10.68 -9.65
N LEU A 22 -13.93 -9.80 -8.65
CA LEU A 22 -13.16 -8.55 -8.67
C LEU A 22 -11.71 -8.72 -8.18
N PHE A 23 -11.49 -9.57 -7.19
CA PHE A 23 -10.22 -9.65 -6.45
C PHE A 23 -9.58 -11.05 -6.52
N SER A 24 -10.05 -11.91 -7.40
CA SER A 24 -9.46 -13.24 -7.59
C SER A 24 -8.00 -13.13 -8.01
N GLY A 25 -7.14 -13.81 -7.27
CA GLY A 25 -5.68 -13.76 -7.48
C GLY A 25 -4.95 -12.70 -6.68
N ASP A 26 -5.66 -11.76 -6.04
CA ASP A 26 -5.03 -10.81 -5.14
C ASP A 26 -4.43 -11.54 -3.92
N PRO A 27 -3.23 -11.14 -3.46
CA PRO A 27 -2.65 -11.65 -2.22
C PRO A 27 -3.46 -11.21 -0.99
N VAL A 28 -3.22 -11.86 0.14
CA VAL A 28 -3.81 -11.47 1.45
C VAL A 28 -3.15 -10.21 2.00
N TRP A 29 -1.99 -9.86 1.46
CA TRP A 29 -1.14 -8.73 1.88
C TRP A 29 -0.69 -8.79 3.34
N ALA A 30 -0.45 -10.00 3.83
CA ALA A 30 0.26 -10.17 5.10
C ALA A 30 1.67 -9.57 4.98
N THR A 31 2.07 -8.78 5.97
CA THR A 31 3.39 -8.17 6.02
C THR A 31 4.23 -8.81 7.11
N LEU A 32 5.49 -9.10 6.78
CA LEU A 32 6.53 -9.51 7.72
C LEU A 32 7.60 -8.43 7.75
N GLU A 33 7.75 -7.79 8.88
CA GLU A 33 8.77 -6.76 9.08
C GLU A 33 10.01 -7.36 9.71
N VAL A 34 11.16 -6.93 9.22
CA VAL A 34 12.47 -7.35 9.71
C VAL A 34 13.40 -6.15 9.87
N ALA A 35 14.39 -6.30 10.71
CA ALA A 35 15.39 -5.27 11.02
C ALA A 35 14.81 -4.08 11.81
N GLY A 36 15.11 -2.84 11.40
CA GLY A 36 14.74 -1.64 12.13
C GLY A 36 15.64 -1.34 13.32
N LEU A 37 15.32 -0.25 14.01
CA LEU A 37 16.01 0.19 15.21
C LEU A 37 15.11 0.07 16.43
N GLY A 38 15.68 -0.28 17.58
CA GLY A 38 15.00 -0.19 18.87
C GLY A 38 14.85 1.26 19.34
N MET A 39 14.07 1.47 20.41
CA MET A 39 13.87 2.78 21.04
C MET A 39 15.19 3.44 21.51
N ASP A 40 16.19 2.64 21.80
CA ASP A 40 17.53 3.05 22.19
C ASP A 40 18.51 3.24 21.02
N GLY A 41 18.01 3.16 19.78
CA GLY A 41 18.79 3.29 18.55
C GLY A 41 19.61 2.06 18.17
N ARG A 42 19.54 0.96 18.94
CA ARG A 42 20.22 -0.28 18.58
C ARG A 42 19.54 -0.94 17.40
N SER A 43 20.37 -1.57 16.54
CA SER A 43 19.85 -2.44 15.50
C SER A 43 19.10 -3.63 16.11
N MET A 44 17.89 -3.87 15.59
CA MET A 44 17.07 -5.02 15.96
C MET A 44 17.35 -6.26 15.10
N VAL A 45 18.32 -6.20 14.20
CA VAL A 45 18.70 -7.32 13.33
C VAL A 45 19.14 -8.54 14.14
N THR A 46 18.50 -9.66 13.87
CA THR A 46 18.76 -10.96 14.50
C THR A 46 19.08 -12.04 13.45
N LYS A 47 19.45 -13.22 13.89
CA LYS A 47 19.58 -14.39 12.99
C LYS A 47 18.27 -14.76 12.31
N THR A 48 17.16 -14.43 12.94
CA THR A 48 15.81 -14.71 12.40
C THR A 48 15.55 -13.87 11.17
N ASP A 49 15.98 -12.60 11.15
CA ASP A 49 15.83 -11.72 9.98
C ASP A 49 16.58 -12.26 8.78
N PHE A 50 17.82 -12.72 8.98
CA PHE A 50 18.57 -13.41 7.91
C PHE A 50 17.85 -14.66 7.39
N ARG A 51 17.19 -15.41 8.26
CA ARG A 51 16.42 -16.60 7.87
C ARG A 51 15.16 -16.25 7.08
N PHE A 52 14.46 -15.17 7.44
CA PHE A 52 13.34 -14.68 6.65
C PHE A 52 13.79 -14.27 5.25
N LEU A 53 14.89 -13.53 5.14
CA LEU A 53 15.46 -13.21 3.84
C LEU A 53 15.86 -14.47 3.05
N HIS A 54 16.49 -15.44 3.73
CA HIS A 54 16.92 -16.69 3.10
C HIS A 54 15.75 -17.54 2.59
N THR A 55 14.59 -17.47 3.23
CA THR A 55 13.39 -18.16 2.79
C THR A 55 12.99 -17.77 1.37
N LEU A 56 13.26 -16.54 0.93
CA LEU A 56 13.01 -16.12 -0.45
C LEU A 56 13.92 -16.86 -1.45
N GLU A 57 15.12 -17.29 -1.05
CA GLU A 57 15.94 -18.17 -1.89
C GLU A 57 15.42 -19.61 -1.91
N ASN A 58 14.97 -20.13 -0.76
CA ASN A 58 14.49 -21.51 -0.64
C ASN A 58 13.16 -21.73 -1.38
N MET A 59 12.23 -20.79 -1.25
CA MET A 59 10.86 -20.90 -1.75
C MET A 59 10.60 -20.15 -3.05
N GLY A 60 11.59 -19.37 -3.50
CA GLY A 60 11.46 -18.48 -4.66
C GLY A 60 10.70 -17.19 -4.37
N PRO A 61 10.74 -16.24 -5.33
CA PRO A 61 10.07 -14.97 -5.22
C PRO A 61 8.54 -15.12 -5.11
N SER A 62 7.92 -14.24 -4.34
CA SER A 62 6.46 -14.20 -4.20
C SER A 62 6.03 -12.83 -3.65
N PRO A 63 4.87 -12.32 -4.05
CA PRO A 63 4.31 -11.11 -3.44
C PRO A 63 3.81 -11.35 -2.02
N GLU A 64 3.69 -12.60 -1.59
CA GLU A 64 3.09 -13.00 -0.31
C GLU A 64 4.04 -13.88 0.52
N PRO A 65 4.28 -13.54 1.79
CA PRO A 65 3.98 -12.28 2.45
C PRO A 65 4.84 -11.14 1.90
N ASN A 66 4.37 -9.90 2.03
CA ASN A 66 5.23 -8.73 1.83
C ASN A 66 6.34 -8.77 2.87
N LEU A 67 7.57 -8.94 2.44
CA LEU A 67 8.72 -8.87 3.33
C LEU A 67 9.28 -7.46 3.31
N THR A 68 9.12 -6.74 4.41
CA THR A 68 9.54 -5.35 4.55
C THR A 68 10.75 -5.23 5.45
N VAL A 69 11.81 -4.64 4.94
CA VAL A 69 13.00 -4.27 5.71
C VAL A 69 12.83 -2.85 6.21
N LEU A 70 12.77 -2.65 7.52
CA LEU A 70 12.84 -1.33 8.14
C LEU A 70 14.30 -0.87 8.09
N TYR A 71 14.61 -0.08 7.06
CA TYR A 71 15.97 0.31 6.73
C TYR A 71 16.44 1.52 7.54
N SER A 72 17.66 1.42 8.06
CA SER A 72 18.45 2.55 8.57
C SER A 72 19.91 2.39 8.15
N PRO A 73 20.65 3.46 7.90
CA PRO A 73 22.11 3.42 7.73
C PRO A 73 22.83 2.73 8.90
N ALA A 74 22.27 2.80 10.11
CA ALA A 74 22.83 2.19 11.31
C ALA A 74 22.72 0.66 11.37
N LEU A 75 21.99 0.03 10.46
CA LEU A 75 21.91 -1.42 10.39
C LEU A 75 23.27 -2.05 10.07
N PRO A 76 23.56 -3.27 10.57
CA PRO A 76 24.81 -3.96 10.30
C PRO A 76 25.09 -4.12 8.80
N GLU A 77 26.30 -3.79 8.36
CA GLU A 77 26.71 -3.87 6.97
C GLU A 77 26.49 -5.26 6.35
N GLY A 78 26.73 -6.32 7.12
CA GLY A 78 26.48 -7.69 6.68
C GLY A 78 25.03 -7.96 6.35
N PHE A 79 24.10 -7.38 7.13
CA PHE A 79 22.67 -7.49 6.88
C PHE A 79 22.27 -6.69 5.64
N LYS A 80 22.69 -5.42 5.54
CA LYS A 80 22.38 -4.57 4.38
C LYS A 80 22.86 -5.21 3.06
N LYS A 81 24.08 -5.73 3.02
CA LYS A 81 24.61 -6.43 1.85
C LYS A 81 23.83 -7.71 1.51
N TYR A 82 23.43 -8.47 2.54
CA TYR A 82 22.65 -9.68 2.33
C TYR A 82 21.25 -9.36 1.83
N ALA A 83 20.55 -8.40 2.44
CA ALA A 83 19.24 -7.96 2.01
C ALA A 83 19.27 -7.45 0.55
N ALA A 84 20.26 -6.62 0.20
CA ALA A 84 20.44 -6.14 -1.18
C ALA A 84 20.66 -7.30 -2.16
N LYS A 85 21.50 -8.29 -1.81
CA LYS A 85 21.72 -9.48 -2.63
C LYS A 85 20.43 -10.26 -2.89
N ILE A 86 19.62 -10.49 -1.86
CA ILE A 86 18.35 -11.20 -1.98
C ILE A 86 17.35 -10.36 -2.79
N SER A 87 17.31 -9.06 -2.57
CA SER A 87 16.46 -8.13 -3.32
C SER A 87 16.73 -8.19 -4.82
N VAL A 88 17.99 -8.10 -5.23
CA VAL A 88 18.39 -8.20 -6.63
C VAL A 88 18.01 -9.55 -7.24
N LYS A 89 18.14 -10.64 -6.44
CA LYS A 89 17.87 -12.00 -6.91
C LYS A 89 16.37 -12.31 -7.04
N THR A 90 15.55 -11.75 -6.15
CA THR A 90 14.15 -12.18 -6.00
C THR A 90 13.12 -11.11 -6.31
N SER A 91 13.48 -9.83 -6.27
CA SER A 91 12.56 -8.68 -6.38
C SER A 91 11.36 -8.77 -5.41
N SER A 92 11.55 -9.37 -4.24
CA SER A 92 10.48 -9.69 -3.29
C SER A 92 10.67 -9.05 -1.91
N ILE A 93 11.44 -7.98 -1.83
CA ILE A 93 11.67 -7.23 -0.60
C ILE A 93 11.26 -5.78 -0.80
N GLN A 94 10.49 -5.24 0.14
CA GLN A 94 10.23 -3.81 0.28
C GLN A 94 11.19 -3.20 1.30
N TYR A 95 11.42 -1.90 1.17
CA TYR A 95 12.25 -1.13 2.10
C TYR A 95 11.50 0.10 2.55
N GLU A 96 11.39 0.26 3.87
CA GLU A 96 10.89 1.48 4.50
C GLU A 96 12.02 2.18 5.24
N ASN A 97 12.08 3.49 5.12
CA ASN A 97 13.11 4.26 5.81
C ASN A 97 12.71 4.52 7.26
N ASP A 98 13.25 3.70 8.17
CA ASP A 98 12.95 3.74 9.61
C ASP A 98 13.24 5.12 10.24
N GLU A 99 14.27 5.82 9.77
CA GLU A 99 14.62 7.16 10.27
C GLU A 99 13.61 8.25 9.86
N VAL A 100 12.94 8.06 8.72
CA VAL A 100 11.90 8.98 8.24
C VAL A 100 10.54 8.65 8.86
N MET A 101 10.25 7.37 9.04
CA MET A 101 8.96 6.91 9.54
C MET A 101 8.77 7.18 11.03
N ARG A 102 9.77 6.90 11.86
CA ARG A 102 9.68 7.03 13.32
C ARG A 102 9.32 8.43 13.85
N PRO A 103 9.85 9.54 13.32
CA PRO A 103 9.46 10.87 13.76
C PRO A 103 7.98 11.19 13.52
N VAL A 104 7.34 10.54 12.57
CA VAL A 104 5.93 10.76 12.22
C VAL A 104 5.01 9.79 12.95
N TRP A 105 5.37 8.50 12.98
CA TRP A 105 4.50 7.43 13.45
C TRP A 105 4.86 6.89 14.84
N GLY A 106 5.98 7.35 15.41
CA GLY A 106 6.50 6.86 16.69
C GLY A 106 7.33 5.59 16.55
N ASP A 107 7.84 5.11 17.68
CA ASP A 107 8.74 3.95 17.72
C ASP A 107 8.02 2.61 17.53
N ASP A 108 6.70 2.60 17.69
CA ASP A 108 5.87 1.40 17.65
C ASP A 108 4.95 1.39 16.42
N TYR A 109 5.49 1.82 15.30
CA TYR A 109 4.79 1.74 14.03
C TYR A 109 5.01 0.39 13.34
N SER A 110 4.09 0.04 12.47
CA SER A 110 4.20 -1.08 11.56
C SER A 110 3.70 -0.71 10.16
N ILE A 111 4.07 -1.51 9.19
CA ILE A 111 3.59 -1.37 7.82
C ILE A 111 2.48 -2.40 7.58
N CYS A 112 1.27 -1.91 7.39
CA CYS A 112 0.13 -2.74 7.03
C CYS A 112 0.05 -2.96 5.52
N CYS A 113 -0.32 -4.16 5.11
CA CYS A 113 -0.41 -4.55 3.71
C CYS A 113 0.90 -4.31 2.95
N CYS A 114 0.90 -3.35 2.03
CA CYS A 114 2.05 -3.06 1.18
C CYS A 114 2.91 -1.92 1.74
N VAL A 115 2.29 -0.78 2.08
CA VAL A 115 3.02 0.48 2.35
C VAL A 115 2.32 1.40 3.35
N SER A 116 1.24 0.99 4.00
CA SER A 116 0.50 1.86 4.92
C SER A 116 1.11 1.80 6.31
N ALA A 117 1.66 2.90 6.78
CA ALA A 117 2.12 2.98 8.16
C ALA A 117 0.94 3.11 9.12
N THR A 118 1.02 2.41 10.23
CA THR A 118 0.04 2.44 11.32
C THR A 118 0.74 2.35 12.66
N GLN A 119 0.13 2.89 13.70
CA GLN A 119 0.60 2.68 15.08
C GLN A 119 0.07 1.34 15.58
N THR A 120 0.99 0.45 15.95
CA THR A 120 0.66 -0.91 16.36
C THR A 120 -0.32 -0.92 17.54
N GLY A 121 -1.46 -1.59 17.36
CA GLY A 121 -2.49 -1.72 18.40
C GLY A 121 -3.35 -0.48 18.66
N LYS A 122 -3.17 0.60 17.88
CA LYS A 122 -3.95 1.83 17.98
C LYS A 122 -4.69 2.17 16.70
N GLU A 123 -4.14 1.80 15.57
CA GLU A 123 -4.67 2.10 14.27
C GLU A 123 -4.82 0.84 13.43
N MET A 124 -5.71 0.90 12.48
CA MET A 124 -5.96 -0.17 11.53
C MET A 124 -6.14 0.42 10.14
N GLN A 125 -5.57 -0.24 9.14
CA GLN A 125 -5.86 0.14 7.76
C GLN A 125 -7.25 -0.33 7.37
N PHE A 126 -8.11 0.61 6.98
CA PHE A 126 -9.41 0.32 6.40
C PHE A 126 -9.36 0.48 4.88
N PHE A 127 -9.63 -0.62 4.17
CA PHE A 127 -9.55 -0.66 2.71
C PHE A 127 -10.94 -0.40 2.09
N GLY A 128 -11.42 0.85 2.16
CA GLY A 128 -12.78 1.21 1.77
C GLY A 128 -12.94 1.66 0.32
N ALA A 129 -11.90 2.21 -0.29
CA ALA A 129 -11.97 2.74 -1.65
C ALA A 129 -10.62 2.65 -2.37
N ARG A 130 -10.66 2.72 -3.71
CA ARG A 130 -9.48 2.81 -4.57
C ARG A 130 -9.64 3.96 -5.55
N ALA A 131 -8.59 4.75 -5.73
CA ALA A 131 -8.53 5.83 -6.70
C ALA A 131 -7.64 5.44 -7.88
N ASN A 132 -8.13 5.62 -9.10
CA ASN A 132 -7.37 5.36 -10.31
C ASN A 132 -6.68 6.65 -10.78
N LEU A 133 -5.45 6.87 -10.30
CA LEU A 133 -4.66 8.06 -10.64
C LEU A 133 -4.35 8.17 -12.13
N ALA A 134 -4.16 7.06 -12.83
CA ALA A 134 -3.93 7.07 -14.28
C ALA A 134 -5.13 7.59 -15.08
N LYS A 135 -6.35 7.42 -14.55
CA LYS A 135 -7.55 8.00 -15.14
C LYS A 135 -7.55 9.54 -15.07
N CYS A 136 -7.01 10.14 -14.02
CA CYS A 136 -6.87 11.59 -13.94
C CYS A 136 -6.04 12.16 -15.09
N LEU A 137 -4.94 11.48 -15.44
CA LEU A 137 -4.14 11.85 -16.61
C LEU A 137 -4.97 11.82 -17.90
N THR A 138 -5.68 10.71 -18.13
CA THR A 138 -6.48 10.57 -19.34
C THR A 138 -7.64 11.55 -19.39
N TYR A 139 -8.26 11.83 -18.25
CA TYR A 139 -9.36 12.80 -18.15
C TYR A 139 -8.89 14.25 -18.31
N ALA A 140 -7.71 14.59 -17.82
CA ALA A 140 -7.09 15.90 -18.07
C ALA A 140 -6.89 16.14 -19.57
N ILE A 141 -6.55 15.11 -20.33
CA ILE A 141 -6.37 15.20 -21.78
C ILE A 141 -7.72 15.22 -22.51
N SER A 142 -8.65 14.34 -22.14
CA SER A 142 -9.93 14.17 -22.86
C SER A 142 -11.04 15.15 -22.42
N GLY A 143 -10.77 16.04 -21.46
CA GLY A 143 -11.80 16.90 -20.90
C GLY A 143 -12.80 16.16 -20.02
N GLY A 144 -12.37 15.12 -19.31
CA GLY A 144 -13.20 14.32 -18.39
C GLY A 144 -13.97 13.17 -19.04
N ILE A 145 -13.74 12.90 -20.33
CA ILE A 145 -14.44 11.84 -21.07
C ILE A 145 -13.68 10.51 -20.93
N ASP A 146 -14.39 9.45 -20.55
CA ASP A 146 -13.84 8.10 -20.52
C ASP A 146 -13.66 7.53 -21.93
N TYR A 147 -12.50 6.99 -22.23
CA TYR A 147 -12.19 6.46 -23.56
C TYR A 147 -13.01 5.23 -23.95
N LYS A 148 -13.42 4.41 -22.98
CA LYS A 148 -14.20 3.20 -23.23
C LYS A 148 -15.67 3.47 -23.41
N THR A 149 -16.26 4.17 -22.44
CA THR A 149 -17.71 4.42 -22.41
C THR A 149 -18.12 5.61 -23.25
N ARG A 150 -17.19 6.53 -23.52
CA ARG A 150 -17.45 7.82 -24.18
C ARG A 150 -18.37 8.75 -23.37
N GLU A 151 -18.50 8.49 -22.08
CA GLU A 151 -19.31 9.28 -21.16
C GLU A 151 -18.47 10.32 -20.43
N GLN A 152 -19.10 11.41 -20.05
CA GLN A 152 -18.51 12.41 -19.18
C GLN A 152 -18.46 11.86 -17.76
N CYS A 153 -17.25 11.50 -17.28
CA CYS A 153 -17.04 10.92 -15.96
C CYS A 153 -16.37 11.88 -14.98
N GLY A 154 -15.52 12.77 -15.47
CA GLY A 154 -14.84 13.79 -14.68
C GLY A 154 -15.36 15.20 -15.00
N PRO A 155 -14.81 16.25 -14.36
CA PRO A 155 -15.10 17.63 -14.69
C PRO A 155 -14.93 17.88 -16.19
N ALA A 156 -15.88 18.62 -16.78
CA ALA A 156 -15.86 18.93 -18.20
C ALA A 156 -14.94 20.11 -18.49
N TYR A 157 -13.90 19.86 -19.26
CA TYR A 157 -13.01 20.88 -19.79
C TYR A 157 -12.94 20.77 -21.31
N ARG A 158 -12.42 21.82 -21.94
CA ARG A 158 -12.02 21.69 -23.34
C ARG A 158 -10.89 20.65 -23.44
N PRO A 159 -11.05 19.60 -24.23
CA PRO A 159 -10.00 18.61 -24.45
C PRO A 159 -8.71 19.27 -24.97
N ILE A 160 -7.59 18.65 -24.69
CA ILE A 160 -6.31 19.05 -25.29
C ILE A 160 -6.32 18.55 -26.73
N GLU A 161 -6.17 19.46 -27.66
CA GLU A 161 -6.14 19.18 -29.10
C GLU A 161 -4.71 19.28 -29.64
N GLY A 162 -4.35 18.40 -30.57
CA GLY A 162 -3.05 18.36 -31.21
C GLY A 162 -2.05 17.39 -30.54
N ASP A 163 -0.86 17.32 -31.14
CA ASP A 163 0.18 16.36 -30.75
C ASP A 163 1.14 16.90 -29.68
N ILE A 164 1.06 18.19 -29.39
CA ILE A 164 1.94 18.88 -28.44
C ILE A 164 1.09 19.67 -27.45
N VAL A 165 1.37 19.48 -26.17
CA VAL A 165 0.78 20.23 -25.07
C VAL A 165 1.89 20.83 -24.23
N THR A 166 1.72 22.08 -23.79
CA THR A 166 2.67 22.70 -22.87
C THR A 166 2.41 22.28 -21.43
N TYR A 167 3.42 22.38 -20.59
CA TYR A 167 3.28 22.10 -19.15
C TYR A 167 2.23 23.03 -18.51
N GLU A 168 2.25 24.30 -18.89
CA GLU A 168 1.35 25.34 -18.37
C GLU A 168 -0.12 25.10 -18.77
N GLU A 169 -0.35 24.46 -19.90
CA GLU A 169 -1.70 24.06 -20.34
C GLU A 169 -2.18 22.77 -19.65
N PHE A 170 -1.28 21.80 -19.52
CA PHE A 170 -1.62 20.49 -18.99
C PHE A 170 -1.78 20.45 -17.46
N MET A 171 -0.83 21.03 -16.71
CA MET A 171 -0.78 20.87 -15.26
C MET A 171 -2.01 21.39 -14.51
N PRO A 172 -2.58 22.56 -14.84
CA PRO A 172 -3.81 23.01 -14.17
C PRO A 172 -4.95 22.00 -14.35
N LYS A 173 -5.15 21.48 -15.55
CA LYS A 173 -6.20 20.48 -15.83
C LYS A 173 -5.97 19.18 -15.07
N PHE A 174 -4.72 18.75 -14.96
CA PHE A 174 -4.36 17.55 -14.21
C PHE A 174 -4.58 17.74 -12.70
N ILE A 175 -4.21 18.89 -12.15
CA ILE A 175 -4.42 19.23 -10.75
C ILE A 175 -5.92 19.25 -10.43
N ASP A 176 -6.73 19.92 -11.24
CA ASP A 176 -8.18 19.97 -11.04
C ASP A 176 -8.83 18.56 -11.06
N MET A 177 -8.34 17.68 -11.94
CA MET A 177 -8.80 16.29 -11.97
C MET A 177 -8.38 15.51 -10.73
N MET A 178 -7.18 15.78 -10.21
CA MET A 178 -6.68 15.16 -8.98
C MET A 178 -7.46 15.64 -7.76
N GLU A 179 -7.77 16.93 -7.67
CA GLU A 179 -8.61 17.51 -6.60
C GLU A 179 -10.01 16.92 -6.63
N TRP A 180 -10.64 16.87 -7.80
CA TRP A 180 -11.94 16.21 -7.98
C TRP A 180 -11.90 14.73 -7.54
N LEU A 181 -10.87 13.97 -7.91
CA LEU A 181 -10.74 12.58 -7.50
C LEU A 181 -10.54 12.46 -5.99
N ALA A 182 -9.75 13.35 -5.39
CA ALA A 182 -9.52 13.39 -3.96
C ALA A 182 -10.81 13.63 -3.18
N ASP A 183 -11.63 14.59 -3.63
CA ASP A 183 -12.94 14.87 -3.04
C ASP A 183 -13.87 13.67 -3.09
N ILE A 184 -13.96 13.00 -4.24
CA ILE A 184 -14.78 11.78 -4.37
C ILE A 184 -14.23 10.68 -3.46
N TYR A 185 -12.92 10.50 -3.41
CA TYR A 185 -12.28 9.48 -2.59
C TYR A 185 -12.58 9.70 -1.10
N VAL A 186 -12.36 10.92 -0.60
CA VAL A 186 -12.64 11.27 0.80
C VAL A 186 -14.12 11.14 1.13
N ASN A 187 -15.00 11.67 0.28
CA ASN A 187 -16.45 11.55 0.48
C ASN A 187 -16.92 10.09 0.48
N THR A 188 -16.33 9.23 -0.36
CA THR A 188 -16.63 7.80 -0.39
C THR A 188 -16.19 7.13 0.91
N LEU A 189 -14.98 7.44 1.41
CA LEU A 189 -14.50 6.90 2.68
C LEU A 189 -15.38 7.37 3.84
N ASN A 190 -15.70 8.66 3.92
CA ASN A 190 -16.59 9.20 4.95
C ASN A 190 -17.97 8.53 4.93
N LEU A 191 -18.53 8.27 3.75
CA LEU A 191 -19.80 7.55 3.63
C LEU A 191 -19.68 6.12 4.14
N ILE A 192 -18.60 5.41 3.79
CA ILE A 192 -18.35 4.04 4.23
C ILE A 192 -18.20 3.99 5.76
N HIS A 193 -17.41 4.90 6.35
CA HIS A 193 -17.27 5.01 7.81
C HIS A 193 -18.62 5.30 8.48
N TYR A 194 -19.37 6.27 7.97
CA TYR A 194 -20.72 6.57 8.47
C TYR A 194 -21.64 5.34 8.43
N MET A 195 -21.58 4.55 7.34
CA MET A 195 -22.38 3.34 7.22
C MET A 195 -21.96 2.26 8.21
N HIS A 196 -20.65 2.11 8.46
CA HIS A 196 -20.14 1.19 9.48
C HIS A 196 -20.56 1.65 10.88
N ASP A 197 -20.37 2.90 11.23
CA ASP A 197 -20.81 3.45 12.51
C ASP A 197 -22.31 3.25 12.73
N LYS A 198 -23.12 3.59 11.76
CA LYS A 198 -24.58 3.51 11.86
C LYS A 198 -25.12 2.09 11.96
N TYR A 199 -24.58 1.14 11.22
CA TYR A 199 -25.15 -0.20 11.05
C TYR A 199 -24.31 -1.31 11.66
N PHE A 200 -23.04 -1.08 11.91
CA PHE A 200 -22.07 -2.08 12.35
C PHE A 200 -21.10 -1.54 13.42
N TYR A 201 -21.52 -0.60 14.25
CA TYR A 201 -20.62 0.07 15.19
C TYR A 201 -19.88 -0.89 16.12
N GLU A 202 -20.54 -1.97 16.59
CA GLU A 202 -19.87 -3.00 17.40
C GLU A 202 -18.75 -3.71 16.64
N ALA A 203 -18.90 -3.92 15.33
CA ALA A 203 -17.84 -4.48 14.51
C ALA A 203 -16.70 -3.48 14.28
N ALA A 204 -16.98 -2.20 14.22
CA ALA A 204 -15.99 -1.15 14.15
C ALA A 204 -15.14 -1.08 15.44
N GLU A 205 -15.78 -1.13 16.61
CA GLU A 205 -15.09 -1.20 17.91
C GLU A 205 -14.21 -2.46 18.03
N LEU A 206 -14.73 -3.62 17.65
CA LEU A 206 -13.98 -4.88 17.67
C LEU A 206 -12.79 -4.87 16.69
N ALA A 207 -12.91 -4.18 15.59
CA ALA A 207 -11.85 -4.05 14.60
C ALA A 207 -10.85 -2.92 14.90
N LEU A 208 -11.03 -2.18 16.00
CA LEU A 208 -10.22 -1.02 16.37
C LEU A 208 -10.17 0.04 15.24
N ILE A 209 -11.25 0.17 14.51
CA ILE A 209 -11.39 1.24 13.52
C ILE A 209 -11.61 2.53 14.28
N ASP A 210 -10.69 3.47 14.14
CA ASP A 210 -10.85 4.80 14.70
C ASP A 210 -11.91 5.54 13.87
N THR A 211 -12.98 5.94 14.52
CA THR A 211 -14.11 6.64 13.90
C THR A 211 -14.07 8.14 14.22
#